data_0b65e81533bb7502e2c9eb23522ccce4
#
_entry.id   0b65e81533bb7502e2c9eb23522ccce4
#
_cell.length_a   1.000
_cell.length_b   1.000
_cell.length_c   1.000
_cell.angle_alpha   90.00
_cell.angle_beta   90.00
_cell.angle_gamma   90.00
#
_symmetry.space_group_name_H-M   'P 1'
#
loop_
_entity.id
_entity.type
_entity.pdbx_description
1 polymer ?
#
loop_
_entity_poly.entity_id
_entity_poly.type
_entity_poly.pdbx_seq_one_letter_code
_entity_poly.pdbx_strand_id
1 'polypeptide(L)'
;EKLRKKLETVYDVSKLGSSLFSKTFLNKVDLLEKAKKEKKVIKLINYHSTNSNKVSDRLLEPFLVGVKEDILHCFDLDINEIRHFRISRIRRVELLHENWKNETKHYVTDPFRIVNNDQVKVHIKVGIGGYNELIERYPLTQAYLKPCADKADVFDFECKVNKNFYGLINFILGYHEFIEEIIEPESLLEHIRQRIQKINSK
;
A
#
# COMPACT_ATOMS: atom_id res chain seq x y z
N GLU A 1 14.89 20.89 4.04
CA GLU A 1 16.28 20.39 4.15
C GLU A 1 16.37 19.04 4.92
N LYS A 2 15.73 18.89 6.09
CA LYS A 2 15.69 17.62 6.88
C LYS A 2 15.02 16.44 6.15
N LEU A 3 13.97 16.66 5.38
CA LEU A 3 13.27 15.62 4.63
C LEU A 3 14.13 15.13 3.46
N ARG A 4 14.78 16.06 2.77
CA ARG A 4 15.70 15.76 1.66
C ARG A 4 16.85 14.87 2.10
N LYS A 5 17.52 15.19 3.23
CA LYS A 5 18.57 14.34 3.82
C LYS A 5 18.06 12.95 4.22
N LYS A 6 16.85 12.83 4.77
CA LYS A 6 16.23 11.53 5.08
C LYS A 6 15.94 10.71 3.83
N LEU A 7 15.49 11.34 2.75
CA LEU A 7 15.22 10.66 1.48
C LEU A 7 16.51 10.24 0.78
N GLU A 8 17.54 11.04 0.83
CA GLU A 8 18.88 10.72 0.28
C GLU A 8 19.56 9.56 1.02
N THR A 9 19.25 9.33 2.31
CA THR A 9 19.76 8.18 3.07
C THR A 9 18.97 6.88 2.88
N VAL A 10 17.72 6.97 2.40
CA VAL A 10 16.82 5.82 2.23
C VAL A 10 16.75 5.36 0.77
N TYR A 11 16.97 6.27 -0.17
CA TYR A 11 17.05 5.99 -1.59
C TYR A 11 18.46 6.36 -2.07
N ASP A 12 19.14 5.38 -2.66
CA ASP A 12 20.27 5.68 -3.52
C ASP A 12 19.73 6.35 -4.80
N VAL A 13 19.51 7.67 -4.67
CA VAL A 13 18.92 8.51 -5.72
C VAL A 13 19.79 8.50 -7.00
N SER A 14 21.05 8.08 -6.90
CA SER A 14 21.97 7.93 -8.03
C SER A 14 21.55 6.77 -8.97
N LYS A 15 20.80 5.79 -8.47
CA LYS A 15 20.29 4.66 -9.27
C LYS A 15 18.97 4.95 -9.99
N LEU A 16 18.28 6.05 -9.65
CA LEU A 16 17.02 6.48 -10.25
C LEU A 16 17.20 7.31 -11.53
N GLY A 17 18.19 7.04 -12.33
CA GLY A 17 18.42 7.60 -13.66
C GLY A 17 17.97 9.06 -13.85
N SER A 18 18.89 9.96 -14.10
CA SER A 18 18.79 11.41 -14.33
C SER A 18 18.30 12.28 -13.15
N SER A 19 19.11 13.28 -12.83
CA SER A 19 18.89 14.27 -11.75
C SER A 19 17.54 15.03 -11.85
N LEU A 20 16.95 15.10 -13.03
CA LEU A 20 15.66 15.74 -13.27
C LEU A 20 14.48 14.90 -12.77
N PHE A 21 14.53 13.58 -12.92
CA PHE A 21 13.45 12.67 -12.47
C PHE A 21 13.36 12.64 -10.94
N SER A 22 14.50 12.60 -10.26
CA SER A 22 14.57 12.63 -8.80
C SER A 22 14.10 13.97 -8.22
N LYS A 23 14.46 15.09 -8.85
CA LYS A 23 14.04 16.43 -8.42
C LYS A 23 12.51 16.61 -8.55
N THR A 24 11.93 16.14 -9.64
CA THR A 24 10.47 16.20 -9.86
C THR A 24 9.71 15.31 -8.87
N PHE A 25 10.23 14.13 -8.55
CA PHE A 25 9.64 13.24 -7.55
C PHE A 25 9.70 13.86 -6.14
N LEU A 26 10.86 14.37 -5.75
CA LEU A 26 11.05 15.03 -4.46
C LEU A 26 10.14 16.26 -4.28
N ASN A 27 10.02 17.10 -5.29
CA ASN A 27 9.12 18.24 -5.26
C ASN A 27 7.64 17.83 -5.08
N LYS A 28 7.23 16.69 -5.69
CA LYS A 28 5.88 16.14 -5.47
C LYS A 28 5.70 15.68 -4.02
N VAL A 29 6.68 14.94 -3.48
CA VAL A 29 6.65 14.47 -2.08
C VAL A 29 6.57 15.66 -1.11
N ASP A 30 7.39 16.68 -1.31
CA ASP A 30 7.37 17.89 -0.47
C ASP A 30 5.99 18.58 -0.50
N LEU A 31 5.38 18.68 -1.68
CA LEU A 31 4.05 19.27 -1.82
C LEU A 31 2.96 18.42 -1.14
N LEU A 32 3.03 17.10 -1.26
CA LEU A 32 2.10 16.17 -0.62
C LEU A 32 2.24 16.18 0.91
N GLU A 33 3.47 16.21 1.43
CA GLU A 33 3.73 16.34 2.87
C GLU A 33 3.25 17.69 3.41
N LYS A 34 3.44 18.76 2.64
CA LYS A 34 2.90 20.09 2.97
C LYS A 34 1.39 20.06 3.05
N ALA A 35 0.72 19.50 2.03
CA ALA A 35 -0.75 19.38 2.00
C ALA A 35 -1.29 18.60 3.21
N LYS A 36 -0.64 17.46 3.55
CA LYS A 36 -0.97 16.66 4.74
C LYS A 36 -0.81 17.48 6.03
N LYS A 37 0.32 18.16 6.20
CA LYS A 37 0.63 18.95 7.39
C LYS A 37 -0.36 20.11 7.59
N GLU A 38 -0.72 20.78 6.49
CA GLU A 38 -1.64 21.93 6.49
C GLU A 38 -3.11 21.49 6.38
N LYS A 39 -3.39 20.18 6.33
CA LYS A 39 -4.74 19.60 6.15
C LYS A 39 -5.47 20.21 4.94
N LYS A 40 -4.78 20.33 3.83
CA LYS A 40 -5.30 20.90 2.59
C LYS A 40 -5.68 19.85 1.57
N VAL A 41 -6.72 20.18 0.80
CA VAL A 41 -7.12 19.39 -0.37
C VAL A 41 -6.09 19.58 -1.47
N ILE A 42 -5.84 18.53 -2.22
CA ILE A 42 -5.02 18.55 -3.43
C ILE A 42 -5.85 18.16 -4.66
N LYS A 43 -5.41 18.63 -5.83
CA LYS A 43 -5.90 18.15 -7.11
C LYS A 43 -4.78 17.41 -7.85
N LEU A 44 -5.02 16.11 -8.13
CA LEU A 44 -4.19 15.39 -9.10
C LEU A 44 -4.71 15.69 -10.49
N ILE A 45 -3.82 16.11 -11.40
CA ILE A 45 -4.17 16.42 -12.78
C ILE A 45 -3.73 15.29 -13.69
N ASN A 46 -4.64 14.84 -14.55
CA ASN A 46 -4.42 13.79 -15.53
C ASN A 46 -3.79 12.52 -14.93
N TYR A 47 -4.34 12.02 -13.81
CA TYR A 47 -3.88 10.77 -13.20
C TYR A 47 -4.31 9.57 -14.05
N HIS A 48 -3.33 8.75 -14.45
CA HIS A 48 -3.56 7.50 -15.17
C HIS A 48 -3.86 6.36 -14.21
N SER A 49 -5.13 5.98 -14.11
CA SER A 49 -5.55 4.85 -13.30
C SER A 49 -5.41 3.55 -14.08
N THR A 50 -4.63 2.59 -13.54
CA THR A 50 -4.54 1.24 -14.13
C THR A 50 -5.77 0.38 -13.89
N ASN A 51 -6.55 0.68 -12.84
CA ASN A 51 -7.75 -0.10 -12.52
C ASN A 51 -8.93 0.23 -13.42
N SER A 52 -9.06 1.50 -13.84
CA SER A 52 -10.16 1.96 -14.70
C SER A 52 -9.75 2.22 -16.14
N ASN A 53 -8.45 2.13 -16.48
CA ASN A 53 -7.88 2.54 -17.77
C ASN A 53 -8.32 3.95 -18.22
N LYS A 54 -8.59 4.83 -17.25
CA LYS A 54 -9.04 6.20 -17.52
C LYS A 54 -8.01 7.20 -17.00
N VAL A 55 -7.95 8.32 -17.69
CA VAL A 55 -7.21 9.51 -17.25
C VAL A 55 -8.22 10.51 -16.73
N SER A 56 -8.06 10.95 -15.49
CA SER A 56 -8.97 11.91 -14.87
C SER A 56 -8.27 12.74 -13.82
N ASP A 57 -8.81 13.92 -13.58
CA ASP A 57 -8.48 14.71 -12.40
C ASP A 57 -9.11 14.09 -11.16
N ARG A 58 -8.50 14.32 -9.98
CA ARG A 58 -8.99 13.83 -8.69
C ARG A 58 -8.85 14.89 -7.62
N LEU A 59 -9.89 15.10 -6.84
CA LEU A 59 -9.87 15.94 -5.65
C LEU A 59 -9.69 15.08 -4.42
N LEU A 60 -8.62 15.30 -3.67
CA LEU A 60 -8.17 14.38 -2.64
C LEU A 60 -7.79 15.10 -1.34
N GLU A 61 -8.05 14.44 -0.21
CA GLU A 61 -7.49 14.78 1.08
C GLU A 61 -6.33 13.81 1.39
N PRO A 62 -5.05 14.20 1.19
CA PRO A 62 -3.91 13.32 1.37
C PRO A 62 -3.54 13.20 2.85
N PHE A 63 -3.66 12.03 3.47
CA PHE A 63 -3.42 11.86 4.90
C PHE A 63 -2.20 10.99 5.27
N LEU A 64 -1.68 10.18 4.33
CA LEU A 64 -0.43 9.45 4.53
C LEU A 64 0.40 9.42 3.25
N VAL A 65 1.68 9.77 3.35
CA VAL A 65 2.64 9.74 2.23
C VAL A 65 3.67 8.65 2.50
N GLY A 66 3.49 7.48 1.89
CA GLY A 66 4.41 6.34 1.96
C GLY A 66 5.42 6.43 0.83
N VAL A 67 6.53 7.12 1.08
CA VAL A 67 7.56 7.35 0.05
C VAL A 67 8.27 6.07 -0.34
N LYS A 68 8.58 5.20 0.64
CA LYS A 68 9.24 3.90 0.40
C LYS A 68 8.40 2.98 -0.45
N GLU A 69 7.11 2.94 -0.14
CA GLU A 69 6.11 2.10 -0.79
C GLU A 69 5.59 2.71 -2.09
N ASP A 70 6.03 3.93 -2.43
CA ASP A 70 5.52 4.72 -3.56
C ASP A 70 3.99 4.88 -3.52
N ILE A 71 3.42 5.07 -2.32
CA ILE A 71 1.97 5.11 -2.12
C ILE A 71 1.55 6.38 -1.38
N LEU A 72 0.55 7.06 -1.95
CA LEU A 72 -0.19 8.14 -1.33
C LEU A 72 -1.56 7.63 -0.90
N HIS A 73 -1.86 7.69 0.39
CA HIS A 73 -3.19 7.39 0.92
C HIS A 73 -4.00 8.68 0.97
N CYS A 74 -5.16 8.66 0.35
CA CYS A 74 -6.06 9.80 0.27
C CYS A 74 -7.51 9.38 0.52
N PHE A 75 -8.30 10.35 0.96
CA PHE A 75 -9.75 10.28 0.83
C PHE A 75 -10.12 10.98 -0.49
N ASP A 76 -10.74 10.26 -1.41
CA ASP A 76 -11.17 10.74 -2.72
C ASP A 76 -12.55 11.37 -2.58
N LEU A 77 -12.62 12.69 -2.82
CA LEU A 77 -13.83 13.48 -2.63
C LEU A 77 -14.90 13.20 -3.69
N ASP A 78 -14.49 12.74 -4.87
CA ASP A 78 -15.40 12.47 -5.98
C ASP A 78 -16.23 11.21 -5.75
N ILE A 79 -15.62 10.20 -5.10
CA ILE A 79 -16.27 8.90 -4.83
C ILE A 79 -16.55 8.64 -3.36
N ASN A 80 -16.10 9.56 -2.48
CA ASN A 80 -16.28 9.50 -1.02
C ASN A 80 -15.71 8.21 -0.38
N GLU A 81 -14.52 7.79 -0.83
CA GLU A 81 -13.82 6.58 -0.38
C GLU A 81 -12.32 6.81 -0.21
N ILE A 82 -11.67 5.94 0.59
CA ILE A 82 -10.20 5.90 0.66
C ILE A 82 -9.66 5.26 -0.60
N ARG A 83 -8.66 5.93 -1.19
CA ARG A 83 -7.93 5.46 -2.37
C ARG A 83 -6.43 5.59 -2.19
N HIS A 84 -5.71 4.75 -2.93
CA HIS A 84 -4.27 4.74 -2.98
C HIS A 84 -3.78 5.11 -4.37
N PHE A 85 -2.83 6.02 -4.42
CA PHE A 85 -2.25 6.51 -5.67
C PHE A 85 -0.74 6.26 -5.67
N ARG A 86 -0.18 5.80 -6.78
CA ARG A 86 1.27 5.72 -6.95
C ARG A 86 1.83 7.13 -7.10
N ILE A 87 2.74 7.55 -6.20
CA ILE A 87 3.36 8.88 -6.23
C ILE A 87 4.16 9.05 -7.53
N SER A 88 4.86 8.00 -7.97
CA SER A 88 5.62 7.99 -9.22
C SER A 88 4.76 8.24 -10.47
N ARG A 89 3.49 7.83 -10.45
CA ARG A 89 2.53 8.02 -11.56
C ARG A 89 1.83 9.37 -11.56
N ILE A 90 1.95 10.13 -10.50
CA ILE A 90 1.38 11.48 -10.42
C ILE A 90 2.21 12.40 -11.33
N ARG A 91 1.59 12.93 -12.36
CA ARG A 91 2.25 13.89 -13.26
C ARG A 91 2.32 15.27 -12.64
N ARG A 92 1.17 15.76 -12.14
CA ARG A 92 1.03 17.10 -11.56
C ARG A 92 0.11 17.06 -10.35
N VAL A 93 0.52 17.78 -9.29
CA VAL A 93 -0.26 18.00 -8.06
C VAL A 93 -0.44 19.51 -7.91
N GLU A 94 -1.63 19.92 -7.59
CA GLU A 94 -1.94 21.29 -7.19
C GLU A 94 -2.45 21.29 -5.74
N LEU A 95 -1.89 22.16 -4.91
CA LEU A 95 -2.36 22.43 -3.57
C LEU A 95 -3.51 23.42 -3.65
N LEU A 96 -4.66 23.07 -3.10
CA LEU A 96 -5.82 23.94 -3.06
C LEU A 96 -5.90 24.71 -1.73
N HIS A 97 -6.69 25.78 -1.72
CA HIS A 97 -6.92 26.56 -0.49
C HIS A 97 -7.89 25.87 0.48
N GLU A 98 -8.65 24.90 -0.02
CA GLU A 98 -9.65 24.17 0.75
C GLU A 98 -9.04 23.30 1.84
N ASN A 99 -9.67 23.30 3.03
CA ASN A 99 -9.29 22.42 4.12
C ASN A 99 -10.00 21.07 4.00
N TRP A 100 -9.43 20.03 4.65
CA TRP A 100 -10.09 18.75 4.81
C TRP A 100 -11.43 18.89 5.52
N LYS A 101 -12.41 18.07 5.10
CA LYS A 101 -13.73 17.99 5.71
C LYS A 101 -14.03 16.57 6.22
N ASN A 102 -13.22 15.58 5.80
CA ASN A 102 -13.48 14.18 6.05
C ASN A 102 -12.40 13.52 6.94
N GLU A 103 -11.72 14.28 7.80
CA GLU A 103 -10.62 13.77 8.63
C GLU A 103 -11.02 12.54 9.47
N THR A 104 -12.27 12.48 9.95
CA THR A 104 -12.80 11.33 10.71
C THR A 104 -12.89 10.04 9.90
N LYS A 105 -12.78 10.14 8.57
CA LYS A 105 -12.77 9.00 7.64
C LYS A 105 -11.35 8.63 7.18
N HIS A 106 -10.31 9.31 7.68
CA HIS A 106 -8.91 9.03 7.36
C HIS A 106 -8.40 7.89 8.22
N TYR A 107 -8.41 6.68 7.72
CA TYR A 107 -7.81 5.53 8.38
C TYR A 107 -6.93 4.73 7.42
N VAL A 108 -5.88 4.17 7.99
CA VAL A 108 -4.92 3.36 7.24
C VAL A 108 -5.57 2.01 6.92
N THR A 109 -5.46 1.59 5.67
CA THR A 109 -5.92 0.27 5.23
C THR A 109 -4.98 -0.82 5.75
N ASP A 110 -5.43 -2.08 5.66
CA ASP A 110 -4.55 -3.22 5.86
C ASP A 110 -3.45 -3.27 4.76
N PRO A 111 -2.41 -4.13 4.91
CA PRO A 111 -1.34 -4.23 3.92
C PRO A 111 -1.81 -4.62 2.51
N PHE A 112 -2.98 -5.23 2.38
CA PHE A 112 -3.62 -5.58 1.11
C PHE A 112 -4.52 -4.47 0.56
N ARG A 113 -4.52 -3.28 1.19
CA ARG A 113 -5.31 -2.09 0.82
C ARG A 113 -6.82 -2.28 0.98
N ILE A 114 -7.22 -3.15 1.87
CA ILE A 114 -8.63 -3.34 2.22
C ILE A 114 -8.97 -2.41 3.37
N VAL A 115 -10.03 -1.63 3.17
CA VAL A 115 -10.61 -0.78 4.20
C VAL A 115 -11.58 -1.63 5.01
N ASN A 116 -11.25 -1.92 6.26
CA ASN A 116 -12.14 -2.59 7.19
C ASN A 116 -11.74 -2.25 8.63
N ASN A 117 -12.72 -1.84 9.43
CA ASN A 117 -12.51 -1.57 10.86
C ASN A 117 -12.33 -2.87 11.66
N ASP A 118 -12.92 -3.99 11.19
CA ASP A 118 -12.75 -5.31 11.76
C ASP A 118 -11.47 -5.96 11.20
N GLN A 119 -10.40 -5.90 11.98
CA GLN A 119 -9.13 -6.51 11.63
C GLN A 119 -8.77 -7.65 12.59
N VAL A 120 -8.12 -8.66 12.06
CA VAL A 120 -7.59 -9.81 12.80
C VAL A 120 -6.09 -9.92 12.57
N LYS A 121 -5.36 -10.31 13.61
CA LYS A 121 -3.94 -10.60 13.51
C LYS A 121 -3.74 -11.88 12.72
N VAL A 122 -2.76 -11.86 11.81
CA VAL A 122 -2.31 -13.03 11.06
C VAL A 122 -0.81 -13.21 11.24
N HIS A 123 -0.37 -14.45 11.26
CA HIS A 123 1.03 -14.84 11.23
C HIS A 123 1.19 -16.04 10.30
N ILE A 124 1.93 -15.84 9.22
CA ILE A 124 2.28 -16.89 8.26
C ILE A 124 3.77 -16.87 7.98
N LYS A 125 4.34 -18.01 7.63
CA LYS A 125 5.72 -18.12 7.13
C LYS A 125 5.70 -18.29 5.62
N VAL A 126 6.53 -17.53 4.94
CA VAL A 126 6.67 -17.55 3.48
C VAL A 126 8.13 -17.75 3.09
N GLY A 127 8.37 -18.54 2.06
CA GLY A 127 9.69 -18.68 1.46
C GLY A 127 10.10 -17.43 0.67
N ILE A 128 11.33 -17.40 0.16
CA ILE A 128 11.89 -16.23 -0.56
C ILE A 128 11.04 -15.84 -1.78
N GLY A 129 10.45 -16.78 -2.50
CA GLY A 129 9.51 -16.50 -3.60
C GLY A 129 8.28 -15.74 -3.13
N GLY A 130 7.67 -16.18 -2.03
CA GLY A 130 6.53 -15.52 -1.40
C GLY A 130 6.88 -14.12 -0.87
N TYR A 131 8.07 -13.95 -0.29
CA TYR A 131 8.59 -12.65 0.11
C TYR A 131 8.63 -11.68 -1.09
N ASN A 132 9.23 -12.09 -2.20
CA ASN A 132 9.35 -11.25 -3.39
C ASN A 132 7.99 -10.86 -3.97
N GLU A 133 7.07 -11.82 -4.11
CA GLU A 133 5.72 -11.57 -4.61
C GLU A 133 4.91 -10.63 -3.70
N LEU A 134 5.06 -10.77 -2.36
CA LEU A 134 4.42 -9.87 -1.41
C LEU A 134 4.87 -8.43 -1.59
N ILE A 135 6.17 -8.16 -1.62
CA ILE A 135 6.68 -6.79 -1.72
C ILE A 135 6.41 -6.15 -3.08
N GLU A 136 6.40 -6.93 -4.17
CA GLU A 136 6.13 -6.42 -5.51
C GLU A 136 4.64 -6.09 -5.72
N ARG A 137 3.76 -7.01 -5.34
CA ARG A 137 2.30 -6.85 -5.56
C ARG A 137 1.63 -6.02 -4.48
N TYR A 138 2.09 -6.18 -3.24
CA TYR A 138 1.54 -5.52 -2.06
C TYR A 138 2.63 -4.76 -1.28
N PRO A 139 3.17 -3.66 -1.79
CA PRO A 139 4.31 -2.97 -1.19
C PRO A 139 4.15 -2.59 0.29
N LEU A 140 2.92 -2.42 0.77
CA LEU A 140 2.65 -2.16 2.19
C LEU A 140 2.97 -3.35 3.09
N THR A 141 3.13 -4.56 2.54
CA THR A 141 3.49 -5.76 3.31
C THR A 141 4.94 -5.76 3.76
N GLN A 142 5.82 -5.01 3.09
CA GLN A 142 7.25 -4.98 3.38
C GLN A 142 7.57 -4.64 4.84
N ALA A 143 6.79 -3.76 5.47
CA ALA A 143 6.97 -3.36 6.86
C ALA A 143 6.68 -4.50 7.88
N TYR A 144 6.02 -5.56 7.44
CA TYR A 144 5.55 -6.67 8.27
C TYR A 144 6.28 -7.99 8.00
N LEU A 145 7.28 -7.97 7.10
CA LEU A 145 8.10 -9.12 6.76
C LEU A 145 9.42 -9.06 7.52
N LYS A 146 9.74 -10.14 8.23
CA LYS A 146 11.00 -10.29 8.99
C LYS A 146 11.65 -11.63 8.65
N PRO A 147 12.98 -11.69 8.55
CA PRO A 147 13.66 -12.99 8.42
C PRO A 147 13.28 -13.91 9.59
N CYS A 148 12.97 -15.18 9.30
CA CYS A 148 12.74 -16.18 10.31
C CYS A 148 14.06 -16.52 11.02
N ALA A 149 14.05 -16.63 12.35
CA ALA A 149 15.25 -16.93 13.14
C ALA A 149 15.76 -18.37 12.92
N ASP A 150 14.83 -19.30 12.66
CA ASP A 150 15.11 -20.74 12.67
C ASP A 150 15.35 -21.35 11.29
N LYS A 151 15.00 -20.62 10.21
CA LYS A 151 15.12 -21.12 8.84
C LYS A 151 15.69 -20.02 7.91
N ALA A 152 16.76 -20.38 7.19
CA ALA A 152 17.25 -19.54 6.10
C ALA A 152 16.19 -19.47 4.97
N ASP A 153 16.15 -18.33 4.27
CA ASP A 153 15.24 -18.08 3.13
C ASP A 153 13.73 -18.17 3.44
N VAL A 154 13.38 -18.14 4.74
CA VAL A 154 12.00 -18.07 5.22
C VAL A 154 11.77 -16.77 5.97
N PHE A 155 10.59 -16.19 5.80
CA PHE A 155 10.22 -14.91 6.39
C PHE A 155 8.90 -15.05 7.15
N ASP A 156 8.87 -14.48 8.35
CA ASP A 156 7.64 -14.28 9.12
C ASP A 156 6.91 -13.07 8.57
N PHE A 157 5.65 -13.26 8.19
CA PHE A 157 4.72 -12.19 7.83
C PHE A 157 3.68 -12.06 8.92
N GLU A 158 3.78 -10.99 9.71
CA GLU A 158 2.92 -10.76 10.87
C GLU A 158 2.30 -9.37 10.80
N CYS A 159 0.97 -9.31 10.65
CA CYS A 159 0.24 -8.05 10.54
C CYS A 159 -1.23 -8.19 10.94
N LYS A 160 -1.97 -7.07 10.90
CA LYS A 160 -3.43 -7.08 10.97
C LYS A 160 -4.02 -6.95 9.58
N VAL A 161 -4.98 -7.81 9.25
CA VAL A 161 -5.72 -7.79 7.98
C VAL A 161 -7.21 -7.77 8.23
N ASN A 162 -7.99 -7.47 7.20
CA ASN A 162 -9.44 -7.51 7.27
C ASN A 162 -9.94 -8.90 7.68
N LYS A 163 -10.99 -8.94 8.48
CA LYS A 163 -11.59 -10.15 9.06
C LYS A 163 -11.96 -11.24 8.03
N ASN A 164 -12.22 -10.86 6.79
CA ASN A 164 -12.55 -11.80 5.71
C ASN A 164 -11.31 -12.27 4.95
N PHE A 165 -10.12 -11.86 5.35
CA PHE A 165 -8.82 -12.20 4.75
C PHE A 165 -8.73 -11.96 3.23
N TYR A 166 -9.52 -11.04 2.67
CA TYR A 166 -9.52 -10.78 1.22
C TYR A 166 -8.10 -10.51 0.70
N GLY A 167 -7.50 -10.05 0.06
CA GLY A 167 -6.13 -9.89 -0.38
C GLY A 167 -5.17 -11.01 0.05
N LEU A 168 -5.13 -11.34 1.37
CA LEU A 168 -4.28 -12.42 1.89
C LEU A 168 -4.65 -13.79 1.32
N ILE A 169 -5.94 -14.15 1.28
CA ILE A 169 -6.37 -15.43 0.69
C ILE A 169 -6.05 -15.47 -0.81
N ASN A 170 -6.25 -14.38 -1.54
CA ASN A 170 -5.90 -14.34 -2.95
C ASN A 170 -4.39 -14.55 -3.17
N PHE A 171 -3.56 -13.98 -2.28
CA PHE A 171 -2.13 -14.22 -2.28
C PHE A 171 -1.81 -15.70 -1.98
N ILE A 172 -2.34 -16.25 -0.89
CA ILE A 172 -2.09 -17.63 -0.49
C ILE A 172 -2.50 -18.62 -1.60
N LEU A 173 -3.67 -18.45 -2.20
CA LEU A 173 -4.14 -19.34 -3.27
C LEU A 173 -3.35 -19.20 -4.57
N GLY A 174 -2.87 -18.00 -4.88
CA GLY A 174 -2.07 -17.74 -6.09
C GLY A 174 -0.61 -18.19 -5.98
N TYR A 175 -0.10 -18.29 -4.74
CA TYR A 175 1.32 -18.54 -4.44
C TYR A 175 1.50 -19.58 -3.34
N HIS A 176 0.61 -20.60 -3.33
CA HIS A 176 0.56 -21.62 -2.28
C HIS A 176 1.88 -22.38 -2.12
N GLU A 177 2.63 -22.57 -3.21
CA GLU A 177 3.95 -23.20 -3.20
C GLU A 177 5.01 -22.46 -2.38
N PHE A 178 4.81 -21.18 -2.09
CA PHE A 178 5.71 -20.37 -1.28
C PHE A 178 5.23 -20.19 0.16
N ILE A 179 4.08 -20.79 0.53
CA ILE A 179 3.57 -20.74 1.90
C ILE A 179 4.17 -21.91 2.67
N GLU A 180 5.06 -21.60 3.61
CA GLU A 180 5.71 -22.61 4.44
C GLU A 180 4.80 -23.08 5.61
N GLU A 181 4.12 -22.12 6.25
CA GLU A 181 3.29 -22.40 7.39
C GLU A 181 2.25 -21.29 7.63
N ILE A 182 1.06 -21.66 8.08
CA ILE A 182 0.04 -20.76 8.60
C ILE A 182 -0.05 -20.99 10.09
N ILE A 183 0.44 -20.02 10.89
CA ILE A 183 0.55 -20.14 12.35
C ILE A 183 -0.76 -19.69 13.00
N GLU A 184 -1.25 -18.51 12.61
CA GLU A 184 -2.50 -17.96 13.17
C GLU A 184 -3.19 -17.00 12.18
N PRO A 185 -4.50 -16.82 12.27
CA PRO A 185 -5.44 -17.55 13.10
C PRO A 185 -5.95 -18.83 12.40
N GLU A 186 -6.49 -19.78 13.17
CA GLU A 186 -7.10 -21.00 12.63
C GLU A 186 -8.26 -20.72 11.67
N SER A 187 -9.01 -19.63 11.92
CA SER A 187 -10.09 -19.17 11.04
C SER A 187 -9.63 -18.85 9.62
N LEU A 188 -8.36 -18.51 9.40
CA LEU A 188 -7.80 -18.31 8.06
C LEU A 188 -7.85 -19.61 7.24
N LEU A 189 -7.50 -20.76 7.85
CA LEU A 189 -7.56 -22.07 7.21
C LEU A 189 -9.01 -22.43 6.80
N GLU A 190 -9.99 -22.11 7.64
CA GLU A 190 -11.40 -22.33 7.30
C GLU A 190 -11.85 -21.50 6.09
N HIS A 191 -11.46 -20.23 6.04
CA HIS A 191 -11.76 -19.37 4.90
C HIS A 191 -11.09 -19.86 3.61
N ILE A 192 -9.85 -20.36 3.67
CA ILE A 192 -9.16 -20.97 2.54
C ILE A 192 -9.92 -22.21 2.04
N ARG A 193 -10.29 -23.14 2.95
CA ARG A 193 -11.06 -24.34 2.61
C ARG A 193 -12.38 -24.00 1.92
N GLN A 194 -13.13 -23.06 2.48
CA GLN A 194 -14.39 -22.59 1.89
C GLN A 194 -14.18 -21.99 0.49
N ARG A 195 -13.08 -21.27 0.28
CA ARG A 195 -12.77 -20.69 -1.03
C ARG A 195 -12.45 -21.76 -2.07
N ILE A 196 -11.67 -22.77 -1.68
CA ILE A 196 -11.33 -23.91 -2.55
C ILE A 196 -12.58 -24.70 -2.91
N GLN A 197 -13.45 -25.00 -1.94
CA GLN A 197 -14.71 -25.69 -2.17
C GLN A 197 -15.61 -24.95 -3.18
N LYS A 198 -15.71 -23.62 -3.09
CA LYS A 198 -16.46 -22.80 -4.06
C LYS A 198 -15.86 -22.81 -5.46
N ILE A 199 -14.55 -23.03 -5.61
CA ILE A 199 -13.90 -23.16 -6.91
C ILE A 199 -14.23 -24.51 -7.52
N ASN A 200 -14.19 -25.58 -6.71
CA ASN A 200 -14.45 -26.97 -7.16
C ASN A 200 -15.95 -27.24 -7.43
N SER A 201 -16.87 -26.39 -6.94
CA SER A 201 -18.31 -26.52 -7.16
C SER A 201 -18.83 -25.80 -8.41
N LYS A 202 -17.95 -25.17 -9.19
CA LYS A 202 -18.26 -24.51 -10.47
C LYS A 202 -17.85 -25.37 -11.64
#